data_43514620c1cb3c35f1d02f24e80d031b
#
_entry.id   43514620c1cb3c35f1d02f24e80d031b
#
_cell.length_a   1.000
_cell.length_b   1.000
_cell.length_c   1.000
_cell.angle_alpha   90.00
_cell.angle_beta   90.00
_cell.angle_gamma   90.00
#
_symmetry.space_group_name_H-M   'P 1'
#
loop_
_entity.id
_entity.type
_entity.pdbx_description
1 polymer ?
#
loop_
_entity_poly.entity_id
_entity_poly.type
_entity_poly.pdbx_seq_one_letter_code
_entity_poly.pdbx_strand_id
1 'polypeptide(L)'
;MRTTETIYQEMLAAYAKRRGGQLEEDCELAVRLWAAAAQIQALEAQAEWVLGQSFPQTAAGVYLDRHAAVRNMTRQGASRAVGSLTFTLANAQTGAVRIETGTVCMTEGAVRFRTTEDGVIPAGELSVTVAAE
;
A
#
# COMPACT_ATOMS: atom_id res chain seq x y z
N MET A 1 12.05 19.51 -5.09
CA MET A 1 11.32 20.12 -3.94
C MET A 1 12.31 20.78 -3.01
N ARG A 2 12.07 22.03 -2.56
CA ARG A 2 12.90 22.75 -1.59
C ARG A 2 12.67 22.19 -0.18
N THR A 3 13.68 22.27 0.68
CA THR A 3 13.53 21.91 2.11
C THR A 3 12.96 23.07 2.91
N THR A 4 12.41 22.82 4.08
CA THR A 4 11.96 23.87 5.02
C THR A 4 13.09 24.86 5.30
N GLU A 5 14.31 24.35 5.53
CA GLU A 5 15.49 25.18 5.76
C GLU A 5 15.79 26.10 4.56
N THR A 6 15.77 25.58 3.35
CA THR A 6 16.01 26.38 2.14
C THR A 6 15.00 27.52 2.02
N ILE A 7 13.72 27.23 2.23
CA ILE A 7 12.65 28.23 2.17
C ILE A 7 12.82 29.27 3.28
N TYR A 8 13.15 28.82 4.50
CA TYR A 8 13.39 29.71 5.63
C TYR A 8 14.54 30.67 5.37
N GLN A 9 15.67 30.18 4.84
CA GLN A 9 16.82 31.01 4.50
C GLN A 9 16.51 32.03 3.38
N GLU A 10 15.70 31.66 2.40
CA GLU A 10 15.21 32.57 1.37
C GLU A 10 14.33 33.68 2.00
N MET A 11 13.48 33.33 2.97
CA MET A 11 12.65 34.32 3.69
C MET A 11 13.49 35.28 4.54
N LEU A 12 14.51 34.77 5.25
CA LEU A 12 15.45 35.60 6.00
C LEU A 12 16.23 36.56 5.09
N ALA A 13 16.70 36.06 3.95
CA ALA A 13 17.40 36.89 2.96
C ALA A 13 16.49 38.01 2.39
N ALA A 14 15.23 37.67 2.11
CA ALA A 14 14.25 38.65 1.64
C ALA A 14 13.95 39.72 2.71
N TYR A 15 13.85 39.31 3.97
CA TYR A 15 13.68 40.22 5.11
C TYR A 15 14.86 41.16 5.26
N ALA A 16 16.10 40.63 5.29
CA ALA A 16 17.32 41.40 5.41
C ALA A 16 17.47 42.45 4.29
N LYS A 17 17.16 42.06 3.07
CA LYS A 17 17.18 42.97 1.90
C LYS A 17 16.20 44.14 2.04
N ARG A 18 15.03 43.89 2.65
CA ARG A 18 13.98 44.91 2.78
C ARG A 18 14.15 45.81 4.00
N ARG A 19 14.65 45.26 5.11
CA ARG A 19 14.81 45.98 6.40
C ARG A 19 16.18 46.58 6.62
N GLY A 20 17.20 46.09 5.89
CA GLY A 20 18.59 46.57 6.02
C GLY A 20 19.34 45.98 7.22
N GLY A 21 18.88 44.81 7.77
CA GLY A 21 19.52 44.13 8.90
C GLY A 21 19.15 42.67 8.96
N GLN A 22 19.98 41.87 9.61
CA GLN A 22 19.69 40.45 9.86
C GLN A 22 18.72 40.29 11.04
N LEU A 23 17.97 39.19 11.01
CA LEU A 23 17.07 38.80 12.08
C LEU A 23 17.83 37.90 13.07
N GLU A 24 17.64 38.08 14.35
CA GLU A 24 18.15 37.17 15.39
C GLU A 24 17.36 35.85 15.31
N GLU A 25 18.08 34.72 15.38
CA GLU A 25 17.47 33.37 15.21
C GLU A 25 16.44 33.04 16.28
N ASP A 26 16.60 33.55 17.50
CA ASP A 26 15.74 33.29 18.65
C ASP A 26 14.55 34.26 18.79
N CYS A 27 14.38 35.21 17.85
CA CYS A 27 13.27 36.15 17.95
C CYS A 27 11.94 35.51 17.47
N GLU A 28 10.84 36.02 18.04
CA GLU A 28 9.48 35.55 17.73
C GLU A 28 9.18 35.54 16.20
N LEU A 29 9.70 36.54 15.47
CA LEU A 29 9.52 36.63 14.03
C LEU A 29 10.27 35.51 13.29
N ALA A 30 11.46 35.13 13.73
CA ALA A 30 12.23 34.02 13.16
C ALA A 30 11.45 32.70 13.30
N VAL A 31 10.89 32.43 14.48
CA VAL A 31 10.05 31.26 14.75
C VAL A 31 8.80 31.23 13.84
N ARG A 32 8.15 32.38 13.67
CA ARG A 32 6.99 32.49 12.77
C ARG A 32 7.36 32.25 11.30
N LEU A 33 8.50 32.76 10.86
CA LEU A 33 9.01 32.53 9.51
C LEU A 33 9.36 31.06 9.29
N TRP A 34 9.93 30.37 10.28
CA TRP A 34 10.17 28.95 10.22
C TRP A 34 8.87 28.14 10.08
N ALA A 35 7.86 28.46 10.90
CA ALA A 35 6.56 27.82 10.81
C ALA A 35 5.89 28.06 9.45
N ALA A 36 6.01 29.25 8.89
CA ALA A 36 5.52 29.57 7.55
C ALA A 36 6.29 28.79 6.46
N ALA A 37 7.60 28.67 6.57
CA ALA A 37 8.44 27.91 5.65
C ALA A 37 8.05 26.43 5.63
N ALA A 38 7.73 25.85 6.81
CA ALA A 38 7.23 24.47 6.91
C ALA A 38 5.89 24.28 6.18
N GLN A 39 4.96 25.23 6.32
CA GLN A 39 3.69 25.18 5.59
C GLN A 39 3.87 25.33 4.07
N ILE A 40 4.78 26.19 3.63
CA ILE A 40 5.11 26.36 2.21
C ILE A 40 5.69 25.06 1.65
N GLN A 41 6.60 24.41 2.38
CA GLN A 41 7.13 23.11 1.96
C GLN A 41 6.03 22.05 1.81
N ALA A 42 5.10 22.00 2.76
CA ALA A 42 3.96 21.08 2.70
C ALA A 42 3.06 21.35 1.47
N LEU A 43 2.84 22.63 1.13
CA LEU A 43 2.10 23.02 -0.08
C LEU A 43 2.86 22.64 -1.37
N GLU A 44 4.18 22.82 -1.42
CA GLU A 44 4.99 22.38 -2.56
C GLU A 44 4.93 20.87 -2.76
N ALA A 45 5.00 20.09 -1.65
CA ALA A 45 4.85 18.65 -1.71
C ALA A 45 3.47 18.22 -2.23
N GLN A 46 2.41 18.89 -1.79
CA GLN A 46 1.06 18.67 -2.31
C GLN A 46 0.94 19.02 -3.79
N ALA A 47 1.53 20.14 -4.22
CA ALA A 47 1.49 20.55 -5.63
C ALA A 47 2.22 19.54 -6.53
N GLU A 48 3.38 19.04 -6.12
CA GLU A 48 4.12 18.01 -6.84
C GLU A 48 3.34 16.69 -6.89
N TRP A 49 2.72 16.30 -5.77
CA TRP A 49 1.85 15.12 -5.73
C TRP A 49 0.65 15.26 -6.68
N VAL A 50 -0.05 16.41 -6.68
CA VAL A 50 -1.17 16.67 -7.60
C VAL A 50 -0.71 16.62 -9.04
N LEU A 51 0.44 17.20 -9.35
CA LEU A 51 1.03 17.14 -10.69
C LEU A 51 1.29 15.69 -11.12
N GLY A 52 1.84 14.86 -10.20
CA GLY A 52 2.03 13.43 -10.42
C GLY A 52 0.73 12.67 -10.70
N GLN A 53 -0.38 13.05 -10.06
CA GLN A 53 -1.69 12.45 -10.32
C GLN A 53 -2.37 12.96 -11.60
N SER A 54 -1.88 14.06 -12.18
CA SER A 54 -2.48 14.67 -13.38
C SER A 54 -2.18 13.90 -14.67
N PHE A 55 -1.20 13.02 -14.66
CA PHE A 55 -0.81 12.23 -15.82
C PHE A 55 -1.05 10.74 -15.61
N PRO A 56 -1.64 10.00 -16.57
CA PRO A 56 -1.91 8.56 -16.43
C PRO A 56 -0.64 7.72 -16.15
N GLN A 57 0.53 8.19 -16.62
CA GLN A 57 1.80 7.49 -16.45
C GLN A 57 2.32 7.49 -15.01
N THR A 58 1.94 8.51 -14.25
CA THR A 58 2.38 8.72 -12.86
C THR A 58 1.26 8.63 -11.84
N ALA A 59 0.00 8.66 -12.32
CA ALA A 59 -1.17 8.51 -11.48
C ALA A 59 -1.28 7.09 -10.90
N ALA A 60 -1.76 6.99 -9.66
CA ALA A 60 -1.95 5.72 -8.97
C ALA A 60 -3.34 5.61 -8.32
N GLY A 61 -3.79 4.38 -8.06
CA GLY A 61 -5.04 4.10 -7.35
C GLY A 61 -6.25 4.76 -8.02
N VAL A 62 -7.05 5.43 -7.23
CA VAL A 62 -8.31 6.09 -7.67
C VAL A 62 -8.08 7.14 -8.76
N TYR A 63 -6.93 7.83 -8.76
CA TYR A 63 -6.63 8.85 -9.77
C TYR A 63 -6.38 8.23 -11.13
N LEU A 64 -5.68 7.09 -11.17
CA LEU A 64 -5.52 6.33 -12.41
C LEU A 64 -6.87 5.79 -12.90
N ASP A 65 -7.74 5.34 -12.00
CA ASP A 65 -9.09 4.89 -12.35
C ASP A 65 -9.94 6.01 -12.96
N ARG A 66 -9.79 7.26 -12.47
CA ARG A 66 -10.43 8.43 -13.08
C ARG A 66 -9.92 8.70 -14.50
N HIS A 67 -8.61 8.57 -14.76
CA HIS A 67 -8.07 8.69 -16.11
C HIS A 67 -8.57 7.58 -17.03
N ALA A 68 -8.70 6.34 -16.53
CA ALA A 68 -9.25 5.21 -17.26
C ALA A 68 -10.75 5.43 -17.61
N ALA A 69 -11.52 5.96 -16.66
CA ALA A 69 -12.96 6.23 -16.85
C ALA A 69 -13.24 7.24 -17.97
N VAL A 70 -12.37 8.22 -18.19
CA VAL A 70 -12.48 9.16 -19.33
C VAL A 70 -12.43 8.42 -20.68
N ARG A 71 -11.83 7.23 -20.71
CA ARG A 71 -11.73 6.36 -21.91
C ARG A 71 -12.68 5.17 -21.85
N ASN A 72 -13.68 5.19 -20.98
CA ASN A 72 -14.64 4.11 -20.73
C ASN A 72 -13.95 2.78 -20.34
N MET A 73 -12.81 2.85 -19.68
CA MET A 73 -12.09 1.70 -19.15
C MET A 73 -12.33 1.59 -17.64
N THR A 74 -12.50 0.37 -17.15
CA THR A 74 -12.64 0.07 -15.73
C THR A 74 -11.53 -0.89 -15.29
N ARG A 75 -11.07 -0.74 -14.07
CA ARG A 75 -10.10 -1.67 -13.48
C ARG A 75 -10.74 -3.06 -13.32
N GLN A 76 -10.05 -4.09 -13.73
CA GLN A 76 -10.41 -5.45 -13.34
C GLN A 76 -10.23 -5.60 -11.83
N GLY A 77 -11.25 -6.09 -11.15
CA GLY A 77 -11.19 -6.40 -9.72
C GLY A 77 -10.16 -7.50 -9.42
N ALA A 78 -9.70 -7.53 -8.19
CA ALA A 78 -8.88 -8.65 -7.74
C ALA A 78 -9.70 -9.95 -7.77
N SER A 79 -9.14 -11.03 -8.31
CA SER A 79 -9.66 -12.38 -8.20
C SER A 79 -8.83 -13.15 -7.18
N ARG A 80 -9.45 -14.12 -6.54
CA ARG A 80 -8.74 -15.01 -5.64
C ARG A 80 -7.81 -15.92 -6.43
N ALA A 81 -6.65 -16.21 -5.86
CA ALA A 81 -5.78 -17.24 -6.41
C ALA A 81 -6.44 -18.62 -6.23
N VAL A 82 -6.38 -19.45 -7.26
CA VAL A 82 -6.83 -20.82 -7.18
C VAL A 82 -5.65 -21.77 -7.26
N GLY A 83 -5.72 -22.87 -6.56
CA GLY A 83 -4.66 -23.85 -6.49
C GLY A 83 -5.15 -25.17 -5.89
N SER A 84 -4.24 -26.01 -5.47
CA SER A 84 -4.54 -27.27 -4.79
C SER A 84 -3.78 -27.39 -3.48
N LEU A 85 -4.41 -27.97 -2.47
CA LEU A 85 -3.83 -28.31 -1.17
C LEU A 85 -3.69 -29.82 -1.07
N THR A 86 -2.50 -30.30 -0.71
CA THR A 86 -2.28 -31.72 -0.42
C THR A 86 -2.29 -31.92 1.11
N PHE A 87 -3.26 -32.68 1.58
CA PHE A 87 -3.35 -33.11 2.99
C PHE A 87 -2.65 -34.44 3.13
N THR A 88 -1.76 -34.57 4.13
CA THR A 88 -0.97 -35.77 4.35
C THR A 88 -1.11 -36.23 5.80
N LEU A 89 -1.31 -37.53 6.00
CA LEU A 89 -1.31 -38.18 7.31
C LEU A 89 0.08 -38.73 7.62
N ALA A 90 0.47 -38.64 8.88
CA ALA A 90 1.74 -39.23 9.35
C ALA A 90 1.74 -40.76 9.28
N ASN A 91 0.58 -41.38 9.50
CA ASN A 91 0.37 -42.84 9.43
C ASN A 91 -0.97 -43.12 8.75
N ALA A 92 -1.00 -44.20 7.97
CA ALA A 92 -2.23 -44.68 7.34
C ALA A 92 -3.27 -45.06 8.41
N GLN A 93 -4.49 -44.61 8.20
CA GLN A 93 -5.62 -44.92 9.11
C GLN A 93 -6.41 -46.13 8.60
N THR A 94 -7.07 -46.84 9.52
CA THR A 94 -7.95 -47.96 9.18
C THR A 94 -9.30 -47.53 8.64
N GLY A 95 -9.66 -46.26 8.80
CA GLY A 95 -10.89 -45.65 8.28
C GLY A 95 -10.55 -44.47 7.35
N ALA A 96 -11.49 -44.07 6.50
CA ALA A 96 -11.37 -42.92 5.65
C ALA A 96 -11.39 -41.63 6.46
N VAL A 97 -10.51 -40.68 6.13
CA VAL A 97 -10.44 -39.35 6.73
C VAL A 97 -11.04 -38.33 5.77
N ARG A 98 -12.10 -37.65 6.21
CA ARG A 98 -12.77 -36.61 5.38
C ARG A 98 -12.23 -35.24 5.69
N ILE A 99 -12.02 -34.45 4.63
CA ILE A 99 -11.69 -33.03 4.65
C ILE A 99 -12.88 -32.30 4.06
N GLU A 100 -13.53 -31.49 4.86
CA GLU A 100 -14.73 -30.77 4.41
C GLU A 100 -14.38 -29.54 3.57
N THR A 101 -15.24 -29.22 2.62
CA THR A 101 -15.23 -27.93 1.91
C THR A 101 -15.23 -26.79 2.92
N GLY A 102 -14.41 -25.76 2.67
CA GLY A 102 -14.27 -24.62 3.57
C GLY A 102 -13.19 -24.80 4.64
N THR A 103 -12.47 -25.94 4.65
CA THR A 103 -11.31 -26.12 5.54
C THR A 103 -10.24 -25.09 5.23
N VAL A 104 -9.83 -24.31 6.26
CA VAL A 104 -8.85 -23.23 6.13
C VAL A 104 -7.45 -23.74 6.46
N CYS A 105 -6.55 -23.58 5.54
CA CYS A 105 -5.11 -23.82 5.70
C CYS A 105 -4.36 -22.51 5.57
N MET A 106 -3.19 -22.42 6.21
CA MET A 106 -2.36 -21.21 6.18
C MET A 106 -0.91 -21.60 5.90
N THR A 107 -0.25 -20.81 5.05
CA THR A 107 1.18 -20.94 4.80
C THR A 107 1.98 -20.30 5.95
N GLU A 108 3.29 -20.56 6.01
CA GLU A 108 4.22 -19.88 6.94
C GLU A 108 4.18 -18.34 6.78
N GLY A 109 3.92 -17.84 5.58
CA GLY A 109 3.73 -16.42 5.28
C GLY A 109 2.35 -15.85 5.63
N ALA A 110 1.54 -16.56 6.43
CA ALA A 110 0.18 -16.17 6.86
C ALA A 110 -0.83 -15.99 5.72
N VAL A 111 -0.57 -16.53 4.54
CA VAL A 111 -1.56 -16.57 3.44
C VAL A 111 -2.53 -17.71 3.70
N ARG A 112 -3.82 -17.38 3.70
CA ARG A 112 -4.91 -18.34 3.98
C ARG A 112 -5.49 -18.88 2.68
N PHE A 113 -5.67 -20.18 2.64
CA PHE A 113 -6.38 -20.89 1.58
C PHE A 113 -7.54 -21.64 2.18
N ARG A 114 -8.59 -21.83 1.40
CA ARG A 114 -9.78 -22.57 1.79
C ARG A 114 -10.12 -23.60 0.74
N THR A 115 -10.40 -24.84 1.14
CA THR A 115 -10.85 -25.89 0.24
C THR A 115 -12.18 -25.52 -0.43
N THR A 116 -12.30 -25.74 -1.73
CA THR A 116 -13.50 -25.46 -2.53
C THR A 116 -14.39 -26.70 -2.73
N GLU A 117 -13.85 -27.88 -2.41
CA GLU A 117 -14.54 -29.15 -2.50
C GLU A 117 -14.18 -30.06 -1.33
N ASP A 118 -14.97 -31.13 -1.14
CA ASP A 118 -14.68 -32.16 -0.15
C ASP A 118 -13.56 -33.07 -0.64
N GLY A 119 -12.63 -33.42 0.25
CA GLY A 119 -11.62 -34.43 0.01
C GLY A 119 -11.79 -35.64 0.94
N VAL A 120 -11.37 -36.80 0.49
CA VAL A 120 -11.34 -38.02 1.31
C VAL A 120 -10.01 -38.70 1.13
N ILE A 121 -9.27 -38.95 2.24
CA ILE A 121 -8.13 -39.85 2.26
C ILE A 121 -8.68 -41.26 2.53
N PRO A 122 -8.64 -42.19 1.56
CA PRO A 122 -9.14 -43.55 1.76
C PRO A 122 -8.40 -44.32 2.87
N ALA A 123 -9.03 -45.33 3.41
CA ALA A 123 -8.34 -46.23 4.35
C ALA A 123 -7.10 -46.83 3.74
N GLY A 124 -5.99 -46.76 4.44
CA GLY A 124 -4.68 -47.25 3.95
C GLY A 124 -3.88 -46.26 3.11
N GLU A 125 -4.46 -45.17 2.65
CA GLU A 125 -3.78 -44.09 1.92
C GLU A 125 -3.22 -43.02 2.88
N LEU A 126 -2.23 -42.25 2.40
CA LEU A 126 -1.54 -41.26 3.21
C LEU A 126 -1.88 -39.82 2.84
N SER A 127 -2.43 -39.57 1.66
CA SER A 127 -2.67 -38.19 1.20
C SER A 127 -3.84 -38.07 0.24
N VAL A 128 -4.37 -36.86 0.15
CA VAL A 128 -5.34 -36.42 -0.87
C VAL A 128 -5.03 -35.00 -1.29
N THR A 129 -5.22 -34.68 -2.55
CA THR A 129 -5.12 -33.32 -3.09
C THR A 129 -6.50 -32.80 -3.38
N VAL A 130 -6.81 -31.61 -2.87
CA VAL A 130 -8.13 -30.96 -2.95
C VAL A 130 -7.96 -29.57 -3.53
N ALA A 131 -8.90 -29.13 -4.36
CA ALA A 131 -8.92 -27.79 -4.90
C ALA A 131 -9.13 -26.73 -3.79
N ALA A 132 -8.48 -25.58 -3.92
CA ALA A 132 -8.54 -24.51 -2.94
C ALA A 132 -8.43 -23.11 -3.58
N GLU A 133 -8.92 -22.11 -2.86
CA GLU A 133 -8.84 -20.70 -3.22
C GLU A 133 -8.28 -19.82 -2.09
#